data_bc61c22a4c5a61a6e121175c63410782
#
_entry.id   bc61c22a4c5a61a6e121175c63410782
#
_cell.length_a   1.000
_cell.length_b   1.000
_cell.length_c   1.000
_cell.angle_alpha   90.00
_cell.angle_beta   90.00
_cell.angle_gamma   90.00
#
_symmetry.space_group_name_H-M   'P 1'
#
loop_
_entity.id
_entity.type
_entity.pdbx_description
1 polymer ?
#
loop_
_entity_poly.entity_id
_entity_poly.type
_entity_poly.pdbx_seq_one_letter_code
_entity_poly.pdbx_strand_id
1 'polypeptide(L)'
;MRFVIVSGMSGAGKSTALKVLEDFGFFCVDNLPVALLPNFGEIASDRQTEVDKVAVGVDIRNGEQLTRLNSQLEVLCELGIEYEILFLDAEDETLVKRYKETRRTHPLAKEDRIETGISREREMISFIRDRADYIIDTTTLLTRELRQEVEKIFVGNEEYGNFIITVLSFGFKYGIPSDADLVFDVRFLPNPYYEQALRPLTGNDRSIQEYVMKNGDGRKFLDKLEDLMQFLTPRYLDEGKNSLVIGIGCTGGKHRSVTITNGLYARLKKFPYTVRMEHRDIEKDARTKGK
;
A
#
# COMPACT_ATOMS: atom_id res chain seq x y z
N MET A 1 -20.38 -1.22 -8.42
CA MET A 1 -19.62 -0.45 -7.40
C MET A 1 -19.71 -1.18 -6.08
N ARG A 2 -18.60 -1.37 -5.36
CA ARG A 2 -18.56 -1.93 -3.99
C ARG A 2 -18.58 -0.78 -2.97
N PHE A 3 -19.56 -0.74 -2.09
CA PHE A 3 -19.73 0.35 -1.12
C PHE A 3 -19.58 -0.18 0.31
N VAL A 4 -18.56 0.28 1.03
CA VAL A 4 -18.22 -0.19 2.38
C VAL A 4 -18.44 0.93 3.39
N ILE A 5 -19.19 0.63 4.46
CA ILE A 5 -19.38 1.53 5.59
C ILE A 5 -18.46 1.03 6.72
N VAL A 6 -17.48 1.84 7.08
CA VAL A 6 -16.53 1.53 8.16
C VAL A 6 -17.00 2.22 9.45
N SER A 7 -17.42 1.43 10.42
CA SER A 7 -17.84 1.91 11.73
C SER A 7 -17.13 1.18 12.87
N GLY A 8 -17.44 1.49 14.11
CA GLY A 8 -16.85 0.82 15.27
C GLY A 8 -16.45 1.79 16.38
N MET A 9 -15.92 1.23 17.48
CA MET A 9 -15.52 1.98 18.65
C MET A 9 -14.42 3.00 18.35
N SER A 10 -14.51 4.14 19.00
CA SER A 10 -13.47 5.17 18.91
C SER A 10 -12.16 4.65 19.54
N GLY A 11 -11.08 4.65 18.74
CA GLY A 11 -9.82 4.02 19.15
C GLY A 11 -9.65 2.56 18.68
N ALA A 12 -10.67 1.95 18.06
CA ALA A 12 -10.58 0.57 17.53
C ALA A 12 -9.85 0.47 16.18
N GLY A 13 -9.43 1.58 15.56
CA GLY A 13 -8.60 1.53 14.34
C GLY A 13 -9.32 1.87 13.02
N LYS A 14 -10.51 2.51 13.07
CA LYS A 14 -11.26 2.91 11.85
C LYS A 14 -10.43 3.67 10.81
N SER A 15 -9.71 4.71 11.24
CA SER A 15 -8.87 5.49 10.30
C SER A 15 -7.71 4.67 9.72
N THR A 16 -7.23 3.65 10.43
CA THR A 16 -6.25 2.69 9.91
C THR A 16 -6.90 1.80 8.84
N ALA A 17 -8.08 1.27 9.12
CA ALA A 17 -8.80 0.44 8.15
C ALA A 17 -9.16 1.23 6.88
N LEU A 18 -9.59 2.49 6.99
CA LEU A 18 -9.84 3.36 5.83
C LEU A 18 -8.56 3.59 5.00
N LYS A 19 -7.41 3.84 5.64
CA LYS A 19 -6.12 3.95 4.92
C LYS A 19 -5.73 2.66 4.21
N VAL A 20 -5.99 1.52 4.84
CA VAL A 20 -5.76 0.21 4.22
C VAL A 20 -6.64 0.02 3.00
N LEU A 21 -7.94 0.35 3.09
CA LEU A 21 -8.86 0.30 1.97
C LEU A 21 -8.46 1.26 0.83
N GLU A 22 -7.96 2.45 1.17
CA GLU A 22 -7.42 3.41 0.20
C GLU A 22 -6.22 2.84 -0.56
N ASP A 23 -5.29 2.15 0.13
CA ASP A 23 -4.18 1.42 -0.49
C ASP A 23 -4.66 0.32 -1.47
N PHE A 24 -5.88 -0.22 -1.27
CA PHE A 24 -6.51 -1.21 -2.15
C PHE A 24 -7.46 -0.60 -3.20
N GLY A 25 -7.34 0.71 -3.41
CA GLY A 25 -8.02 1.42 -4.49
C GLY A 25 -9.47 1.81 -4.17
N PHE A 26 -9.87 1.81 -2.89
CA PHE A 26 -11.15 2.39 -2.50
C PHE A 26 -11.03 3.93 -2.45
N PHE A 27 -12.05 4.60 -2.92
CA PHE A 27 -12.24 6.03 -2.63
C PHE A 27 -12.74 6.18 -1.20
N CYS A 28 -11.91 6.72 -0.30
CA CYS A 28 -12.19 6.74 1.12
C CYS A 28 -12.61 8.13 1.61
N VAL A 29 -13.68 8.18 2.43
CA VAL A 29 -14.11 9.39 3.14
C VAL A 29 -14.21 9.08 4.63
N ASP A 30 -13.39 9.72 5.46
CA ASP A 30 -13.48 9.58 6.92
C ASP A 30 -14.54 10.54 7.48
N ASN A 31 -15.31 10.06 8.46
CA ASN A 31 -16.30 10.83 9.21
C ASN A 31 -17.35 11.53 8.31
N LEU A 32 -17.94 10.78 7.37
CA LEU A 32 -19.03 11.32 6.56
C LEU A 32 -20.29 11.58 7.45
N PRO A 33 -20.89 12.76 7.38
CA PRO A 33 -22.18 13.00 8.03
C PRO A 33 -23.25 12.03 7.51
N VAL A 34 -23.95 11.36 8.43
CA VAL A 34 -24.96 10.33 8.08
C VAL A 34 -26.00 10.85 7.08
N ALA A 35 -26.41 12.11 7.20
CA ALA A 35 -27.38 12.74 6.31
C ALA A 35 -26.88 12.87 4.85
N LEU A 36 -25.58 12.81 4.60
CA LEU A 36 -24.99 12.89 3.25
C LEU A 36 -24.76 11.51 2.62
N LEU A 37 -24.97 10.43 3.36
CA LEU A 37 -24.65 9.09 2.92
C LEU A 37 -25.38 8.71 1.59
N PRO A 38 -26.71 8.92 1.42
CA PRO A 38 -27.37 8.61 0.15
C PRO A 38 -26.86 9.48 -1.01
N ASN A 39 -26.73 10.79 -0.80
CA ASN A 39 -26.26 11.71 -1.85
C ASN A 39 -24.83 11.35 -2.29
N PHE A 40 -23.97 10.97 -1.35
CA PHE A 40 -22.62 10.53 -1.66
C PHE A 40 -22.64 9.21 -2.45
N GLY A 41 -23.50 8.26 -2.05
CA GLY A 41 -23.71 7.01 -2.78
C GLY A 41 -24.19 7.25 -4.23
N GLU A 42 -25.13 8.16 -4.44
CA GLU A 42 -25.62 8.54 -5.76
C GLU A 42 -24.50 9.13 -6.64
N ILE A 43 -23.74 10.10 -6.10
CA ILE A 43 -22.60 10.72 -6.81
C ILE A 43 -21.54 9.66 -7.15
N ALA A 44 -21.21 8.79 -6.22
CA ALA A 44 -20.19 7.75 -6.43
C ALA A 44 -20.64 6.67 -7.43
N SER A 45 -21.96 6.43 -7.55
CA SER A 45 -22.53 5.47 -8.52
C SER A 45 -22.69 6.03 -9.93
N ASP A 46 -22.49 7.34 -10.12
CA ASP A 46 -22.55 7.95 -11.46
C ASP A 46 -21.42 7.38 -12.33
N ARG A 47 -21.78 6.88 -13.51
CA ARG A 47 -20.84 6.30 -14.49
C ARG A 47 -19.74 7.27 -14.95
N GLN A 48 -19.90 8.56 -14.72
CA GLN A 48 -18.88 9.57 -15.05
C GLN A 48 -17.76 9.66 -14.02
N THR A 49 -17.95 9.12 -12.82
CA THR A 49 -16.96 9.23 -11.73
C THR A 49 -15.85 8.19 -11.79
N GLU A 50 -15.99 7.12 -12.61
CA GLU A 50 -15.05 6.00 -12.72
C GLU A 50 -14.65 5.36 -11.36
N VAL A 51 -15.53 5.49 -10.34
CA VAL A 51 -15.29 4.97 -8.99
C VAL A 51 -15.98 3.61 -8.82
N ASP A 52 -15.21 2.54 -8.74
CA ASP A 52 -15.73 1.17 -8.58
C ASP A 52 -15.80 0.71 -7.13
N LYS A 53 -15.00 1.31 -6.24
CA LYS A 53 -14.86 0.92 -4.83
C LYS A 53 -14.89 2.16 -3.94
N VAL A 54 -15.77 2.17 -2.94
CA VAL A 54 -15.99 3.29 -2.02
C VAL A 54 -15.94 2.79 -0.58
N ALA A 55 -15.31 3.53 0.33
CA ALA A 55 -15.36 3.27 1.76
C ALA A 55 -15.67 4.56 2.54
N VAL A 56 -16.68 4.54 3.36
CA VAL A 56 -17.10 5.71 4.15
C VAL A 56 -17.03 5.43 5.64
N GLY A 57 -16.32 6.27 6.38
CA GLY A 57 -16.27 6.22 7.83
C GLY A 57 -17.49 6.87 8.46
N VAL A 58 -18.24 6.13 9.29
CA VAL A 58 -19.35 6.63 10.09
C VAL A 58 -19.10 6.30 11.55
N ASP A 59 -19.06 7.31 12.42
CA ASP A 59 -18.74 7.11 13.82
C ASP A 59 -19.55 8.01 14.77
N ILE A 60 -19.30 7.86 16.08
CA ILE A 60 -19.98 8.55 17.16
C ILE A 60 -19.93 10.07 17.06
N ARG A 61 -18.99 10.66 16.30
CA ARG A 61 -18.91 12.11 16.06
C ARG A 61 -20.12 12.65 15.30
N ASN A 62 -20.88 11.78 14.64
CA ASN A 62 -22.18 12.12 14.06
C ASN A 62 -23.25 12.43 15.10
N GLY A 63 -23.03 12.13 16.41
CA GLY A 63 -23.95 12.45 17.50
C GLY A 63 -25.35 11.88 17.28
N GLU A 64 -26.37 12.71 17.49
CA GLU A 64 -27.77 12.32 17.32
C GLU A 64 -28.14 11.90 15.89
N GLN A 65 -27.35 12.28 14.88
CA GLN A 65 -27.61 11.86 13.50
C GLN A 65 -27.41 10.35 13.29
N LEU A 66 -26.63 9.68 14.17
CA LEU A 66 -26.49 8.22 14.12
C LEU A 66 -27.83 7.50 14.25
N THR A 67 -28.80 8.03 14.96
CA THR A 67 -30.14 7.43 15.09
C THR A 67 -30.85 7.33 13.74
N ARG A 68 -30.46 8.18 12.77
CA ARG A 68 -31.00 8.19 11.41
C ARG A 68 -30.26 7.27 10.44
N LEU A 69 -29.16 6.61 10.89
CA LEU A 69 -28.34 5.78 10.00
C LEU A 69 -29.20 4.70 9.33
N ASN A 70 -30.07 4.03 10.07
CA ASN A 70 -30.95 3.00 9.52
C ASN A 70 -31.82 3.49 8.34
N SER A 71 -32.46 4.65 8.50
CA SER A 71 -33.27 5.24 7.43
C SER A 71 -32.43 5.67 6.22
N GLN A 72 -31.19 6.13 6.44
CA GLN A 72 -30.30 6.50 5.33
C GLN A 72 -29.76 5.26 4.59
N LEU A 73 -29.56 4.14 5.30
CA LEU A 73 -29.21 2.85 4.69
C LEU A 73 -30.37 2.29 3.84
N GLU A 74 -31.62 2.45 4.30
CA GLU A 74 -32.81 2.10 3.50
C GLU A 74 -32.86 2.91 2.19
N VAL A 75 -32.61 4.22 2.25
CA VAL A 75 -32.54 5.08 1.07
C VAL A 75 -31.41 4.61 0.11
N LEU A 76 -30.25 4.21 0.61
CA LEU A 76 -29.20 3.63 -0.24
C LEU A 76 -29.68 2.38 -1.00
N CYS A 77 -30.40 1.49 -0.32
CA CYS A 77 -30.98 0.30 -0.94
C CYS A 77 -32.04 0.69 -2.02
N GLU A 78 -32.89 1.70 -1.74
CA GLU A 78 -33.87 2.20 -2.70
C GLU A 78 -33.20 2.79 -3.96
N LEU A 79 -32.01 3.38 -3.81
CA LEU A 79 -31.17 3.85 -4.93
C LEU A 79 -30.47 2.71 -5.68
N GLY A 80 -30.67 1.45 -5.26
CA GLY A 80 -30.02 0.28 -5.87
C GLY A 80 -28.54 0.15 -5.52
N ILE A 81 -28.08 0.78 -4.43
CA ILE A 81 -26.72 0.71 -3.94
C ILE A 81 -26.64 -0.35 -2.85
N GLU A 82 -26.00 -1.48 -3.17
CA GLU A 82 -25.64 -2.49 -2.19
C GLU A 82 -24.46 -2.01 -1.35
N TYR A 83 -24.52 -2.23 -0.03
CA TYR A 83 -23.46 -1.84 0.90
C TYR A 83 -23.07 -2.99 1.82
N GLU A 84 -21.85 -2.95 2.31
CA GLU A 84 -21.32 -3.83 3.35
C GLU A 84 -20.88 -3.00 4.56
N ILE A 85 -21.10 -3.50 5.77
CA ILE A 85 -20.69 -2.80 7.01
C ILE A 85 -19.50 -3.56 7.64
N LEU A 86 -18.37 -2.86 7.73
CA LEU A 86 -17.20 -3.29 8.53
C LEU A 86 -17.25 -2.60 9.89
N PHE A 87 -17.36 -3.37 10.95
CA PHE A 87 -17.34 -2.88 12.33
C PHE A 87 -16.04 -3.25 13.02
N LEU A 88 -15.34 -2.23 13.56
CA LEU A 88 -14.12 -2.41 14.33
C LEU A 88 -14.43 -2.30 15.82
N ASP A 89 -14.13 -3.37 16.56
CA ASP A 89 -14.33 -3.44 18.01
C ASP A 89 -12.99 -3.59 18.75
N ALA A 90 -12.99 -3.34 20.03
CA ALA A 90 -11.93 -3.69 20.96
C ALA A 90 -12.48 -3.70 22.39
N GLU A 91 -11.81 -4.43 23.29
CA GLU A 91 -12.13 -4.42 24.72
C GLU A 91 -11.94 -3.03 25.34
N ASP A 92 -12.79 -2.68 26.31
CA ASP A 92 -12.82 -1.37 26.93
C ASP A 92 -11.47 -0.99 27.57
N GLU A 93 -10.79 -1.95 28.19
CA GLU A 93 -9.46 -1.73 28.79
C GLU A 93 -8.42 -1.35 27.72
N THR A 94 -8.48 -1.99 26.55
CA THR A 94 -7.60 -1.68 25.42
C THR A 94 -7.89 -0.29 24.87
N LEU A 95 -9.17 0.07 24.74
CA LEU A 95 -9.57 1.41 24.29
C LEU A 95 -9.08 2.48 25.27
N VAL A 96 -9.27 2.29 26.58
CA VAL A 96 -8.76 3.21 27.62
C VAL A 96 -7.25 3.39 27.51
N LYS A 97 -6.50 2.29 27.32
CA LYS A 97 -5.04 2.32 27.14
C LYS A 97 -4.65 3.14 25.92
N ARG A 98 -5.26 2.89 24.75
CA ARG A 98 -5.00 3.60 23.50
C ARG A 98 -5.29 5.10 23.60
N TYR A 99 -6.35 5.49 24.31
CA TYR A 99 -6.67 6.90 24.60
C TYR A 99 -5.58 7.57 25.45
N LYS A 100 -5.09 6.88 26.48
CA LYS A 100 -4.00 7.39 27.34
C LYS A 100 -2.69 7.54 26.55
N GLU A 101 -2.35 6.58 25.72
CA GLU A 101 -1.14 6.60 24.88
C GLU A 101 -1.16 7.74 23.87
N THR A 102 -2.31 7.97 23.23
CA THR A 102 -2.47 9.02 22.21
C THR A 102 -2.77 10.39 22.78
N ARG A 103 -2.98 10.51 24.11
CA ARG A 103 -3.35 11.76 24.82
C ARG A 103 -4.55 12.46 24.20
N ARG A 104 -5.52 11.70 23.68
CA ARG A 104 -6.76 12.23 23.10
C ARG A 104 -7.89 12.17 24.11
N THR A 105 -8.84 13.10 23.99
CA THR A 105 -10.10 13.07 24.75
C THR A 105 -11.12 12.24 23.98
N HIS A 106 -11.86 11.39 24.71
CA HIS A 106 -12.95 10.62 24.08
C HIS A 106 -14.10 11.56 23.64
N PRO A 107 -14.68 11.39 22.45
CA PRO A 107 -15.73 12.30 21.93
C PRO A 107 -16.89 12.51 22.89
N LEU A 108 -17.31 11.46 23.62
CA LEU A 108 -18.40 11.49 24.58
C LEU A 108 -17.97 11.70 26.05
N ALA A 109 -16.69 11.97 26.32
CA ALA A 109 -16.17 12.15 27.66
C ALA A 109 -15.32 13.42 27.77
N LYS A 110 -15.83 14.56 27.28
CA LYS A 110 -15.12 15.85 27.37
C LYS A 110 -14.92 16.32 28.80
N GLU A 111 -15.88 16.04 29.68
CA GLU A 111 -15.90 16.42 31.11
C GLU A 111 -15.98 15.20 32.03
N ASP A 112 -16.12 13.99 31.49
CA ASP A 112 -16.26 12.71 32.18
C ASP A 112 -14.99 11.85 32.07
N ARG A 113 -15.00 10.70 32.76
CA ARG A 113 -13.97 9.65 32.60
C ARG A 113 -14.08 8.98 31.25
N ILE A 114 -12.91 8.60 30.66
CA ILE A 114 -12.83 7.90 29.41
C ILE A 114 -13.71 6.63 29.41
N GLU A 115 -13.69 5.85 30.49
CA GLU A 115 -14.50 4.63 30.63
C GLU A 115 -16.00 4.89 30.46
N THR A 116 -16.51 5.99 31.03
CA THR A 116 -17.92 6.42 30.91
C THR A 116 -18.24 6.75 29.44
N GLY A 117 -17.32 7.42 28.75
CA GLY A 117 -17.50 7.74 27.33
C GLY A 117 -17.53 6.49 26.45
N ILE A 118 -16.65 5.52 26.71
CA ILE A 118 -16.59 4.23 26.00
C ILE A 118 -17.89 3.45 26.19
N SER A 119 -18.38 3.34 27.45
CA SER A 119 -19.64 2.63 27.73
C SER A 119 -20.83 3.26 27.00
N ARG A 120 -20.95 4.58 27.04
CA ARG A 120 -22.00 5.31 26.28
C ARG A 120 -21.88 5.10 24.77
N GLU A 121 -20.67 5.16 24.23
CA GLU A 121 -20.44 4.92 22.80
C GLU A 121 -20.88 3.52 22.41
N ARG A 122 -20.49 2.50 23.17
CA ARG A 122 -20.86 1.10 22.94
C ARG A 122 -22.38 0.89 22.87
N GLU A 123 -23.13 1.51 23.78
CA GLU A 123 -24.59 1.49 23.78
C GLU A 123 -25.15 2.19 22.51
N MET A 124 -24.63 3.37 22.17
CA MET A 124 -25.11 4.16 21.04
C MET A 124 -24.86 3.54 19.67
N ILE A 125 -23.78 2.75 19.51
CA ILE A 125 -23.43 2.16 18.20
C ILE A 125 -23.69 0.65 18.15
N SER A 126 -24.27 0.04 19.19
CA SER A 126 -24.56 -1.39 19.24
C SER A 126 -25.39 -1.86 18.05
N PHE A 127 -26.39 -1.08 17.64
CA PHE A 127 -27.24 -1.41 16.49
C PHE A 127 -26.47 -1.48 15.16
N ILE A 128 -25.34 -0.76 15.01
CA ILE A 128 -24.47 -0.85 13.83
C ILE A 128 -23.68 -2.15 13.88
N ARG A 129 -23.19 -2.52 15.07
CA ARG A 129 -22.49 -3.78 15.32
C ARG A 129 -23.36 -4.99 14.97
N ASP A 130 -24.64 -4.95 15.39
CA ASP A 130 -25.60 -6.03 15.18
C ASP A 130 -25.97 -6.21 13.69
N ARG A 131 -25.77 -5.18 12.85
CA ARG A 131 -25.99 -5.20 11.41
C ARG A 131 -24.71 -5.38 10.59
N ALA A 132 -23.56 -5.44 11.25
CA ALA A 132 -22.30 -5.54 10.55
C ALA A 132 -22.14 -6.87 9.82
N ASP A 133 -21.74 -6.80 8.55
CA ASP A 133 -21.39 -7.96 7.74
C ASP A 133 -20.04 -8.56 8.20
N TYR A 134 -19.15 -7.67 8.64
CA TYR A 134 -17.83 -8.06 9.14
C TYR A 134 -17.52 -7.33 10.45
N ILE A 135 -17.06 -8.09 11.44
CA ILE A 135 -16.59 -7.55 12.72
C ILE A 135 -15.14 -7.96 12.92
N ILE A 136 -14.25 -6.97 13.11
CA ILE A 136 -12.85 -7.21 13.46
C ILE A 136 -12.62 -6.78 14.90
N ASP A 137 -12.30 -7.72 15.77
CA ASP A 137 -11.81 -7.43 17.12
C ASP A 137 -10.32 -7.06 17.05
N THR A 138 -10.02 -5.82 17.36
CA THR A 138 -8.66 -5.29 17.30
C THR A 138 -7.97 -5.25 18.67
N THR A 139 -8.52 -5.90 19.69
CA THR A 139 -8.02 -5.87 21.08
C THR A 139 -6.53 -6.16 21.17
N THR A 140 -6.10 -7.23 20.49
CA THR A 140 -4.71 -7.70 20.50
C THR A 140 -3.97 -7.44 19.20
N LEU A 141 -4.66 -6.94 18.17
CA LEU A 141 -4.07 -6.78 16.84
C LEU A 141 -3.08 -5.62 16.77
N LEU A 142 -1.94 -5.88 16.16
CA LEU A 142 -1.04 -4.85 15.66
C LEU A 142 -1.61 -4.22 14.38
N THR A 143 -1.11 -3.04 14.02
CA THR A 143 -1.56 -2.34 12.80
C THR A 143 -1.40 -3.19 11.53
N ARG A 144 -0.32 -3.97 11.43
CA ARG A 144 -0.07 -4.90 10.31
C ARG A 144 -1.07 -6.05 10.26
N GLU A 145 -1.49 -6.55 11.42
CA GLU A 145 -2.45 -7.65 11.52
C GLU A 145 -3.85 -7.16 11.14
N LEU A 146 -4.23 -5.96 11.58
CA LEU A 146 -5.47 -5.31 11.12
C LEU A 146 -5.46 -5.13 9.60
N ARG A 147 -4.32 -4.75 9.00
CA ARG A 147 -4.17 -4.67 7.54
C ARG A 147 -4.48 -6.01 6.88
N GLN A 148 -3.90 -7.09 7.37
CA GLN A 148 -4.12 -8.44 6.83
C GLN A 148 -5.58 -8.89 6.94
N GLU A 149 -6.25 -8.58 8.07
CA GLU A 149 -7.68 -8.92 8.23
C GLU A 149 -8.57 -8.14 7.25
N VAL A 150 -8.32 -6.83 7.07
CA VAL A 150 -9.05 -6.01 6.08
C VAL A 150 -8.78 -6.51 4.66
N GLU A 151 -7.54 -6.88 4.34
CA GLU A 151 -7.16 -7.43 3.04
C GLU A 151 -7.88 -8.74 2.73
N LYS A 152 -7.93 -9.67 3.68
CA LYS A 152 -8.66 -10.95 3.52
C LYS A 152 -10.15 -10.74 3.18
N ILE A 153 -10.78 -9.74 3.79
CA ILE A 153 -12.21 -9.47 3.62
C ILE A 153 -12.50 -8.77 2.28
N PHE A 154 -11.73 -7.74 1.93
CA PHE A 154 -12.10 -6.83 0.86
C PHE A 154 -11.31 -7.02 -0.44
N VAL A 155 -10.16 -7.66 -0.39
CA VAL A 155 -9.32 -7.89 -1.58
C VAL A 155 -9.46 -9.33 -2.09
N GLY A 156 -9.75 -10.28 -1.19
CA GLY A 156 -9.91 -11.69 -1.55
C GLY A 156 -8.59 -12.32 -2.01
N ASN A 157 -8.69 -13.50 -2.64
CA ASN A 157 -7.55 -14.23 -3.22
C ASN A 157 -7.02 -13.64 -4.54
N GLU A 158 -7.11 -12.35 -4.77
CA GLU A 158 -6.23 -11.71 -5.74
C GLU A 158 -4.84 -11.64 -5.10
N GLU A 159 -4.18 -12.80 -5.11
CA GLU A 159 -2.86 -13.01 -4.55
C GLU A 159 -1.92 -11.89 -5.04
N TYR A 160 -1.50 -11.01 -4.10
CA TYR A 160 -0.36 -10.10 -4.26
C TYR A 160 -0.44 -9.02 -5.35
N GLY A 161 -1.62 -8.74 -5.95
CA GLY A 161 -1.77 -7.80 -7.07
C GLY A 161 -1.32 -6.36 -6.81
N ASN A 162 -1.24 -5.95 -5.55
CA ASN A 162 -0.88 -4.59 -5.16
C ASN A 162 0.59 -4.41 -4.72
N PHE A 163 1.38 -5.49 -4.61
CA PHE A 163 2.79 -5.34 -4.28
C PHE A 163 3.61 -5.01 -5.52
N ILE A 164 4.27 -3.85 -5.49
CA ILE A 164 5.04 -3.35 -6.63
C ILE A 164 6.53 -3.49 -6.36
N ILE A 165 7.24 -4.24 -7.20
CA ILE A 165 8.71 -4.32 -7.18
C ILE A 165 9.25 -3.42 -8.29
N THR A 166 10.00 -2.39 -7.94
CA THR A 166 10.70 -1.54 -8.90
C THR A 166 12.18 -1.90 -8.93
N VAL A 167 12.67 -2.34 -10.10
CA VAL A 167 14.10 -2.59 -10.32
C VAL A 167 14.70 -1.37 -11.02
N LEU A 168 15.52 -0.62 -10.29
CA LEU A 168 16.05 0.68 -10.70
C LEU A 168 17.55 0.61 -10.98
N SER A 169 18.01 0.96 -12.18
CA SER A 169 19.44 1.15 -12.46
C SER A 169 19.88 2.58 -12.19
N PHE A 170 21.05 2.74 -11.55
CA PHE A 170 21.60 4.06 -11.26
C PHE A 170 23.13 4.12 -11.34
N GLY A 171 23.67 5.33 -11.38
CA GLY A 171 25.09 5.62 -11.30
C GLY A 171 25.48 6.20 -9.93
N PHE A 172 26.42 5.57 -9.24
CA PHE A 172 26.90 6.07 -7.93
C PHE A 172 27.41 7.53 -8.00
N LYS A 173 27.94 7.95 -9.13
CA LYS A 173 28.38 9.37 -9.33
C LYS A 173 27.23 10.38 -9.26
N TYR A 174 25.97 9.93 -9.38
CA TYR A 174 24.78 10.75 -9.28
C TYR A 174 24.01 10.56 -7.96
N GLY A 175 24.60 9.84 -7.01
CA GLY A 175 24.00 9.52 -5.72
C GLY A 175 23.11 8.27 -5.75
N ILE A 176 22.98 7.63 -4.61
CA ILE A 176 22.07 6.50 -4.37
C ILE A 176 20.64 7.05 -4.40
N PRO A 177 19.67 6.34 -5.03
CA PRO A 177 18.26 6.70 -4.94
C PRO A 177 17.80 6.74 -3.49
N SER A 178 17.13 7.81 -3.08
CA SER A 178 16.71 8.02 -1.68
C SER A 178 15.57 7.10 -1.23
N ASP A 179 14.83 6.56 -2.18
CA ASP A 179 13.71 5.66 -2.03
C ASP A 179 14.09 4.17 -2.20
N ALA A 180 15.38 3.87 -2.43
CA ALA A 180 15.82 2.48 -2.59
C ALA A 180 15.84 1.75 -1.25
N ASP A 181 15.08 0.64 -1.15
CA ASP A 181 15.08 -0.27 0.00
C ASP A 181 16.32 -1.17 0.02
N LEU A 182 16.72 -1.65 -1.15
CA LEU A 182 17.89 -2.50 -1.35
C LEU A 182 18.82 -1.89 -2.39
N VAL A 183 20.12 -1.89 -2.14
CA VAL A 183 21.11 -1.35 -3.06
C VAL A 183 22.22 -2.36 -3.31
N PHE A 184 22.44 -2.68 -4.59
CA PHE A 184 23.49 -3.61 -5.01
C PHE A 184 24.50 -2.93 -5.92
N ASP A 185 25.79 -3.09 -5.57
CA ASP A 185 26.90 -2.58 -6.37
C ASP A 185 27.37 -3.63 -7.36
N VAL A 186 27.30 -3.33 -8.65
CA VAL A 186 27.75 -4.24 -9.73
C VAL A 186 29.03 -3.77 -10.41
N ARG A 187 29.85 -2.95 -9.75
CA ARG A 187 31.14 -2.47 -10.29
C ARG A 187 32.20 -3.55 -10.41
N PHE A 188 32.03 -4.70 -9.76
CA PHE A 188 32.91 -5.87 -9.87
C PHE A 188 32.80 -6.56 -11.24
N LEU A 189 31.72 -6.33 -12.00
CA LEU A 189 31.53 -6.88 -13.35
C LEU A 189 32.43 -6.21 -14.38
N PRO A 190 32.75 -6.89 -15.50
CA PRO A 190 33.53 -6.34 -16.61
C PRO A 190 33.00 -4.97 -17.05
N ASN A 191 33.90 -4.00 -17.23
CA ASN A 191 33.53 -2.62 -17.50
C ASN A 191 33.66 -2.30 -19.01
N PRO A 192 32.53 -2.19 -19.76
CA PRO A 192 32.55 -1.89 -21.19
C PRO A 192 33.14 -0.52 -21.55
N TYR A 193 33.27 0.38 -20.59
CA TYR A 193 33.81 1.72 -20.81
C TYR A 193 35.25 1.72 -21.37
N TYR A 194 36.03 0.70 -21.03
CA TYR A 194 37.43 0.58 -21.51
C TYR A 194 37.52 0.12 -22.96
N GLU A 195 36.47 -0.42 -23.54
CA GLU A 195 36.40 -0.80 -24.95
C GLU A 195 35.85 0.36 -25.78
N GLN A 196 36.66 0.90 -26.70
CA GLN A 196 36.28 2.09 -27.48
C GLN A 196 34.97 1.90 -28.26
N ALA A 197 34.74 0.75 -28.84
CA ALA A 197 33.55 0.42 -29.61
C ALA A 197 32.28 0.28 -28.75
N LEU A 198 32.43 -0.07 -27.46
CA LEU A 198 31.33 -0.31 -26.53
C LEU A 198 30.95 0.94 -25.73
N ARG A 199 31.86 1.89 -25.57
CA ARG A 199 31.69 3.10 -24.75
C ARG A 199 30.42 3.92 -25.07
N PRO A 200 30.03 4.16 -26.35
CA PRO A 200 28.81 4.93 -26.68
C PRO A 200 27.52 4.17 -26.40
N LEU A 201 27.54 2.85 -26.40
CA LEU A 201 26.39 1.97 -26.23
C LEU A 201 25.86 1.97 -24.77
N THR A 202 24.77 1.28 -24.53
CA THR A 202 24.12 1.14 -23.22
C THR A 202 23.93 -0.31 -22.82
N GLY A 203 23.56 -0.61 -21.60
CA GLY A 203 23.21 -1.96 -21.14
C GLY A 203 21.95 -2.55 -21.81
N ASN A 204 21.23 -1.78 -22.62
CA ASN A 204 20.17 -2.29 -23.47
C ASN A 204 20.71 -2.95 -24.77
N ASP A 205 21.94 -2.63 -25.16
CA ASP A 205 22.57 -3.18 -26.35
C ASP A 205 23.13 -4.58 -26.06
N ARG A 206 22.87 -5.52 -26.96
CA ARG A 206 23.25 -6.93 -26.83
C ARG A 206 24.76 -7.11 -26.64
N SER A 207 25.58 -6.35 -27.35
CA SER A 207 27.05 -6.40 -27.25
C SER A 207 27.55 -6.01 -25.84
N ILE A 208 26.87 -5.04 -25.18
CA ILE A 208 27.15 -4.67 -23.80
C ILE A 208 26.76 -5.80 -22.83
N GLN A 209 25.57 -6.37 -23.02
CA GLN A 209 25.10 -7.48 -22.19
C GLN A 209 26.04 -8.68 -22.29
N GLU A 210 26.44 -9.07 -23.48
CA GLU A 210 27.42 -10.15 -23.70
C GLU A 210 28.76 -9.84 -23.05
N TYR A 211 29.25 -8.62 -23.15
CA TYR A 211 30.52 -8.20 -22.52
C TYR A 211 30.44 -8.22 -20.98
N VAL A 212 29.39 -7.71 -20.40
CA VAL A 212 29.18 -7.68 -18.94
C VAL A 212 29.03 -9.09 -18.38
N MET A 213 28.46 -10.01 -19.14
CA MET A 213 28.19 -11.40 -18.72
C MET A 213 29.29 -12.39 -19.09
N LYS A 214 30.40 -11.95 -19.75
CA LYS A 214 31.39 -12.84 -20.41
C LYS A 214 32.07 -13.83 -19.47
N ASN A 215 32.30 -13.46 -18.19
CA ASN A 215 32.97 -14.35 -17.20
C ASN A 215 31.98 -15.16 -16.33
N GLY A 216 30.69 -15.06 -16.60
CA GLY A 216 29.66 -15.80 -15.85
C GLY A 216 29.28 -15.21 -14.50
N ASP A 217 30.05 -14.25 -13.96
CA ASP A 217 29.75 -13.65 -12.64
C ASP A 217 28.42 -12.89 -12.62
N GLY A 218 28.08 -12.22 -13.73
CA GLY A 218 26.79 -11.54 -13.86
C GLY A 218 25.60 -12.50 -13.77
N ARG A 219 25.72 -13.70 -14.36
CA ARG A 219 24.67 -14.73 -14.28
C ARG A 219 24.56 -15.27 -12.85
N LYS A 220 25.67 -15.64 -12.24
CA LYS A 220 25.70 -16.12 -10.84
C LYS A 220 25.14 -15.07 -9.86
N PHE A 221 25.42 -13.81 -10.11
CA PHE A 221 24.89 -12.72 -9.30
C PHE A 221 23.36 -12.59 -9.46
N LEU A 222 22.85 -12.66 -10.68
CA LEU A 222 21.43 -12.67 -10.94
C LEU A 222 20.72 -13.87 -10.31
N ASP A 223 21.34 -15.07 -10.32
CA ASP A 223 20.76 -16.26 -9.67
C ASP A 223 20.62 -16.06 -8.15
N LYS A 224 21.66 -15.46 -7.53
CA LYS A 224 21.61 -15.13 -6.11
C LYS A 224 20.61 -14.03 -5.75
N LEU A 225 20.45 -13.03 -6.61
CA LEU A 225 19.45 -11.97 -6.42
C LEU A 225 18.02 -12.51 -6.56
N GLU A 226 17.78 -13.38 -7.54
CA GLU A 226 16.47 -14.01 -7.73
C GLU A 226 16.11 -14.85 -6.49
N ASP A 227 17.00 -15.69 -6.01
CA ASP A 227 16.83 -16.49 -4.78
C ASP A 227 16.60 -15.61 -3.55
N LEU A 228 17.38 -14.52 -3.40
CA LEU A 228 17.22 -13.57 -2.32
C LEU A 228 15.85 -12.87 -2.37
N MET A 229 15.40 -12.47 -3.56
CA MET A 229 14.07 -11.82 -3.71
C MET A 229 12.94 -12.80 -3.46
N GLN A 230 13.07 -14.05 -3.90
CA GLN A 230 12.11 -15.09 -3.58
C GLN A 230 11.97 -15.33 -2.07
N PHE A 231 13.09 -15.21 -1.34
CA PHE A 231 13.11 -15.32 0.11
C PHE A 231 12.56 -14.07 0.81
N LEU A 232 12.96 -12.86 0.40
CA LEU A 232 12.64 -11.61 1.11
C LEU A 232 11.23 -11.09 0.83
N THR A 233 10.76 -11.20 -0.42
CA THR A 233 9.50 -10.55 -0.83
C THR A 233 8.29 -10.98 0.01
N PRO A 234 8.06 -12.27 0.30
CA PRO A 234 6.95 -12.67 1.19
C PRO A 234 7.06 -12.05 2.58
N ARG A 235 8.29 -11.93 3.11
CA ARG A 235 8.54 -11.37 4.45
C ARG A 235 8.33 -9.87 4.52
N TYR A 236 8.60 -9.15 3.43
CA TYR A 236 8.27 -7.73 3.33
C TYR A 236 6.75 -7.50 3.23
N LEU A 237 6.04 -8.39 2.54
CA LEU A 237 4.57 -8.39 2.53
C LEU A 237 4.01 -8.65 3.93
N ASP A 238 4.52 -9.66 4.64
CA ASP A 238 4.12 -9.99 6.01
C ASP A 238 4.38 -8.83 6.98
N GLU A 239 5.43 -8.02 6.73
CA GLU A 239 5.73 -6.79 7.48
C GLU A 239 4.79 -5.62 7.13
N GLY A 240 3.99 -5.75 6.07
CA GLY A 240 3.04 -4.73 5.64
C GLY A 240 3.58 -3.73 4.61
N LYS A 241 4.73 -4.02 3.96
CA LYS A 241 5.19 -3.24 2.81
C LYS A 241 4.26 -3.47 1.62
N ASN A 242 3.98 -2.41 0.87
CA ASN A 242 3.23 -2.43 -0.38
C ASN A 242 4.10 -2.18 -1.62
N SER A 243 5.39 -1.87 -1.41
CA SER A 243 6.34 -1.67 -2.49
C SER A 243 7.77 -2.02 -2.07
N LEU A 244 8.61 -2.36 -3.05
CA LEU A 244 10.03 -2.64 -2.88
C LEU A 244 10.83 -2.02 -4.01
N VAL A 245 11.76 -1.14 -3.70
CA VAL A 245 12.66 -0.52 -4.68
C VAL A 245 14.06 -1.14 -4.57
N ILE A 246 14.49 -1.79 -5.65
CA ILE A 246 15.78 -2.48 -5.77
C ILE A 246 16.71 -1.66 -6.64
N GLY A 247 17.67 -0.96 -6.06
CA GLY A 247 18.67 -0.16 -6.74
C GLY A 247 19.88 -0.98 -7.18
N ILE A 248 20.17 -1.02 -8.48
CA ILE A 248 21.36 -1.65 -9.07
C ILE A 248 22.32 -0.54 -9.51
N GLY A 249 23.47 -0.42 -8.86
CA GLY A 249 24.42 0.67 -9.05
C GLY A 249 25.71 0.28 -9.77
N CYS A 250 26.10 1.07 -10.77
CA CYS A 250 27.46 1.09 -11.30
C CYS A 250 28.03 2.51 -11.30
N THR A 251 29.22 2.74 -11.82
CA THR A 251 29.83 4.09 -11.77
C THR A 251 28.98 5.17 -12.44
N GLY A 252 28.56 4.96 -13.68
CA GLY A 252 27.83 5.93 -14.50
C GLY A 252 26.36 5.64 -14.74
N GLY A 253 25.86 4.45 -14.33
CA GLY A 253 24.44 4.11 -14.53
C GLY A 253 24.05 3.74 -15.96
N LYS A 254 25.03 3.49 -16.86
CA LYS A 254 24.76 3.33 -18.28
C LYS A 254 24.91 1.91 -18.82
N HIS A 255 25.89 1.13 -18.33
CA HIS A 255 26.25 -0.17 -18.90
C HIS A 255 25.90 -1.34 -17.94
N ARG A 256 26.75 -1.60 -16.92
CA ARG A 256 26.65 -2.75 -16.02
C ARG A 256 25.35 -2.78 -15.23
N SER A 257 24.97 -1.65 -14.61
CA SER A 257 23.72 -1.54 -13.84
C SER A 257 22.51 -1.79 -14.72
N VAL A 258 22.43 -1.18 -15.90
CA VAL A 258 21.33 -1.38 -16.86
C VAL A 258 21.23 -2.86 -17.29
N THR A 259 22.37 -3.49 -17.62
CA THR A 259 22.40 -4.92 -18.00
C THR A 259 21.85 -5.82 -16.89
N ILE A 260 22.27 -5.60 -15.64
CA ILE A 260 21.82 -6.41 -14.49
C ILE A 260 20.36 -6.11 -14.15
N THR A 261 19.93 -4.85 -14.23
CA THR A 261 18.53 -4.46 -14.03
C THR A 261 17.60 -5.15 -15.04
N ASN A 262 17.97 -5.18 -16.33
CA ASN A 262 17.22 -5.91 -17.36
C ASN A 262 17.12 -7.41 -17.04
N GLY A 263 18.23 -8.01 -16.62
CA GLY A 263 18.28 -9.43 -16.27
C GLY A 263 17.44 -9.77 -15.03
N LEU A 264 17.49 -8.94 -14.00
CA LEU A 264 16.70 -9.12 -12.78
C LEU A 264 15.19 -8.90 -13.05
N TYR A 265 14.85 -7.85 -13.77
CA TYR A 265 13.46 -7.60 -14.18
C TYR A 265 12.86 -8.79 -14.94
N ALA A 266 13.56 -9.34 -15.92
CA ALA A 266 13.09 -10.48 -16.69
C ALA A 266 12.83 -11.74 -15.83
N ARG A 267 13.57 -11.91 -14.74
CA ARG A 267 13.41 -13.01 -13.79
C ARG A 267 12.24 -12.78 -12.84
N LEU A 268 12.14 -11.57 -12.25
CA LEU A 268 11.09 -11.22 -11.30
C LEU A 268 9.71 -11.13 -11.93
N LYS A 269 9.59 -10.86 -13.24
CA LYS A 269 8.30 -10.92 -13.97
C LYS A 269 7.58 -12.27 -13.88
N LYS A 270 8.27 -13.33 -13.48
CA LYS A 270 7.67 -14.65 -13.24
C LYS A 270 7.00 -14.77 -11.87
N PHE A 271 7.24 -13.83 -11.00
CA PHE A 271 6.68 -13.79 -9.65
C PHE A 271 5.23 -13.25 -9.70
N PRO A 272 4.39 -13.57 -8.73
CA PRO A 272 3.00 -13.13 -8.70
C PRO A 272 2.85 -11.66 -8.27
N TYR A 273 3.80 -10.79 -8.61
CA TYR A 273 3.85 -9.39 -8.22
C TYR A 273 3.90 -8.46 -9.43
N THR A 274 3.46 -7.22 -9.24
CA THR A 274 3.67 -6.20 -10.26
C THR A 274 5.12 -5.77 -10.27
N VAL A 275 5.85 -6.01 -11.37
CA VAL A 275 7.26 -5.64 -11.50
C VAL A 275 7.42 -4.49 -12.49
N ARG A 276 8.12 -3.44 -12.07
CA ARG A 276 8.47 -2.27 -12.89
C ARG A 276 9.99 -2.18 -13.06
N MET A 277 10.42 -1.54 -14.14
CA MET A 277 11.83 -1.32 -14.42
C MET A 277 12.06 0.15 -14.79
N GLU A 278 13.13 0.72 -14.22
CA GLU A 278 13.54 2.10 -14.50
C GLU A 278 15.06 2.21 -14.68
N HIS A 279 15.49 3.11 -15.58
CA HIS A 279 16.90 3.45 -15.79
C HIS A 279 17.12 4.94 -15.55
N ARG A 280 17.35 5.32 -14.27
CA ARG A 280 17.41 6.72 -13.83
C ARG A 280 18.48 7.56 -14.54
N ASP A 281 19.65 6.97 -14.80
CA ASP A 281 20.85 7.73 -15.23
C ASP A 281 21.37 7.33 -16.61
N ILE A 282 20.64 6.50 -17.37
CA ILE A 282 21.11 5.95 -18.66
C ILE A 282 21.46 7.03 -19.69
N GLU A 283 20.75 8.17 -19.68
CA GLU A 283 20.94 9.27 -20.62
C GLU A 283 21.83 10.42 -20.10
N LYS A 284 22.17 10.43 -18.79
CA LYS A 284 22.86 11.57 -18.19
C LYS A 284 24.26 11.84 -18.75
N ASP A 285 24.98 10.79 -19.18
CA ASP A 285 26.30 10.91 -19.80
C ASP A 285 26.25 11.52 -21.21
N ALA A 286 25.13 11.41 -21.93
CA ALA A 286 24.98 12.02 -23.25
C ALA A 286 24.81 13.54 -23.17
N ARG A 287 24.14 14.03 -22.12
CA ARG A 287 23.88 15.46 -21.90
C ARG A 287 25.11 16.26 -21.44
N THR A 288 26.11 15.58 -20.83
CA THR A 288 27.32 16.25 -20.30
C THR A 288 28.38 16.51 -21.39
N LYS A 289 28.25 15.91 -22.58
CA LYS A 289 29.18 16.12 -23.71
C LYS A 289 28.72 17.17 -24.73
N GLY A 290 27.57 17.77 -24.50
CA GLY A 290 26.96 18.82 -25.34
C GLY A 290 27.04 20.25 -24.77
N LYS A 291 27.96 20.49 -23.79
CA LYS A 291 28.28 21.84 -23.29
C LYS A 291 29.75 22.15 -23.51
#